data_4fabfcf286227b8f18b8a9f1f4addf39
#
_entry.id   4fabfcf286227b8f18b8a9f1f4addf39
#
_cell.length_a   1.000
_cell.length_b   1.000
_cell.length_c   1.000
_cell.angle_alpha   90.00
_cell.angle_beta   90.00
_cell.angle_gamma   90.00
#
_symmetry.space_group_name_H-M   'P 1'
#
loop_
_entity.id
_entity.type
_entity.pdbx_description
1 polymer ?
#
loop_
_entity_poly.entity_id
_entity_poly.type
_entity_poly.pdbx_seq_one_letter_code
_entity_poly.pdbx_strand_id
1 'polypeptide(L)'
;MSESRPKQFVAVLDFGAQYGQLIARRVRDLNVYSEIVPCDISADELRELNPSALILSGGPASVYAEDAPKIDPEILELGLPVFGFCYGQQIMAVTLGGTVGHTEKGEYGPAHLTRAGESRIFDGTAEQQTVWMSHRDAVSEVPEGFTVTASTDVCPIAAMENAAKNLYSTQFHPEVNHTECGSQMLSNFLFNICGFEKTWTMDNIIEQKVEEIRQKVGDGRVILALSGGVDSSVVAAVVHRAIGDQLTCVFVNHGMLRKGEPEMVEQVFRKQFNVPLIHVHAEERYAELLAGVTEPEMKRRLIGTEFWKVFFDEAQKLDGVQFLAQGTIYPDIIESGARKTGGKAATIKSHHNLIPFPEGVHFDLIEPLDHFFKDEVRALGVSLGLPENLVYRQPFPGPGLAIRIIGDVTPEKLEILRNADAIVREEIDAYNAQLFDETGDRNSEHSVWQYFAVLPDIKSVGVMGDERTYARPVILRAVESSDAMTADWAKLPYELLTRISSRIVSEVAGVNRVAYDITPKPPATIEWE
;
A
#
# COMPACT_ATOMS: atom_id res chain seq x y z
N MET A 1 -15.67 -11.29 -15.93
CA MET A 1 -14.24 -11.07 -16.27
C MET A 1 -14.07 -9.59 -16.53
N SER A 2 -13.18 -8.90 -15.86
CA SER A 2 -13.12 -7.42 -15.88
C SER A 2 -12.65 -6.94 -17.25
N GLU A 3 -13.51 -6.17 -17.93
CA GLU A 3 -13.20 -5.48 -19.18
C GLU A 3 -12.15 -4.36 -19.04
N SER A 4 -11.54 -4.22 -17.86
CA SER A 4 -10.68 -3.10 -17.45
C SER A 4 -9.17 -3.33 -17.53
N ARG A 5 -8.74 -4.51 -18.01
CA ARG A 5 -7.31 -4.84 -18.08
C ARG A 5 -6.67 -4.28 -19.35
N PRO A 6 -5.47 -3.64 -19.28
CA PRO A 6 -4.74 -3.25 -20.48
C PRO A 6 -4.49 -4.44 -21.41
N LYS A 7 -4.47 -4.20 -22.73
CA LYS A 7 -4.26 -5.25 -23.74
C LYS A 7 -2.91 -5.94 -23.61
N GLN A 8 -1.88 -5.23 -23.18
CA GLN A 8 -0.55 -5.75 -22.88
C GLN A 8 -0.31 -5.66 -21.37
N PHE A 9 0.04 -6.77 -20.75
CA PHE A 9 0.43 -6.79 -19.34
C PHE A 9 1.33 -7.98 -19.01
N VAL A 10 2.03 -7.87 -17.89
CA VAL A 10 2.88 -8.93 -17.33
C VAL A 10 2.12 -9.65 -16.23
N ALA A 11 2.03 -10.98 -16.30
CA ALA A 11 1.60 -11.78 -15.17
C ALA A 11 2.83 -12.20 -14.34
N VAL A 12 2.81 -11.84 -13.05
CA VAL A 12 3.85 -12.22 -12.08
C VAL A 12 3.34 -13.41 -11.29
N LEU A 13 3.91 -14.59 -11.54
CA LEU A 13 3.58 -15.81 -10.79
C LEU A 13 4.27 -15.74 -9.42
N ASP A 14 3.48 -15.76 -8.36
CA ASP A 14 3.97 -15.62 -6.98
C ASP A 14 4.21 -16.99 -6.33
N PHE A 15 5.49 -17.31 -6.11
CA PHE A 15 5.94 -18.52 -5.42
C PHE A 15 6.08 -18.32 -3.90
N GLY A 16 5.50 -17.24 -3.33
CA GLY A 16 5.52 -16.96 -1.91
C GLY A 16 6.75 -16.16 -1.45
N ALA A 17 7.40 -15.42 -2.34
CA ALA A 17 8.49 -14.53 -2.00
C ALA A 17 7.99 -13.26 -1.29
N GLN A 18 8.79 -12.73 -0.37
CA GLN A 18 8.55 -11.39 0.20
C GLN A 18 8.52 -10.28 -0.88
N TYR A 19 9.11 -10.53 -2.04
CA TYR A 19 9.31 -9.55 -3.11
C TYR A 19 8.35 -9.67 -4.29
N GLY A 20 7.34 -10.57 -4.25
CA GLY A 20 6.37 -10.72 -5.35
C GLY A 20 5.68 -9.40 -5.71
N GLN A 21 5.23 -8.65 -4.71
CA GLN A 21 4.64 -7.32 -4.90
C GLN A 21 5.66 -6.30 -5.43
N LEU A 22 6.93 -6.41 -5.00
CA LEU A 22 7.99 -5.51 -5.47
C LEU A 22 8.26 -5.70 -6.96
N ILE A 23 8.27 -6.95 -7.46
CA ILE A 23 8.42 -7.24 -8.89
C ILE A 23 7.32 -6.54 -9.70
N ALA A 24 6.05 -6.72 -9.28
CA ALA A 24 4.92 -6.07 -9.95
C ALA A 24 5.06 -4.54 -9.96
N ARG A 25 5.48 -3.94 -8.85
CA ARG A 25 5.74 -2.49 -8.76
C ARG A 25 6.85 -2.04 -9.69
N ARG A 26 7.98 -2.77 -9.76
CA ARG A 26 9.10 -2.43 -10.66
C ARG A 26 8.71 -2.45 -12.15
N VAL A 27 7.85 -3.38 -12.53
CA VAL A 27 7.27 -3.40 -13.89
C VAL A 27 6.42 -2.15 -14.13
N ARG A 28 5.61 -1.75 -13.15
CA ARG A 28 4.75 -0.55 -13.24
C ARG A 28 5.53 0.76 -13.18
N ASP A 29 6.63 0.81 -12.44
CA ASP A 29 7.58 1.93 -12.45
C ASP A 29 8.14 2.20 -13.87
N LEU A 30 8.18 1.15 -14.71
CA LEU A 30 8.55 1.25 -16.13
C LEU A 30 7.36 1.55 -17.05
N ASN A 31 6.21 1.93 -16.51
CA ASN A 31 4.97 2.24 -17.24
C ASN A 31 4.36 1.04 -18.00
N VAL A 32 4.55 -0.17 -17.49
CA VAL A 32 3.92 -1.39 -17.99
C VAL A 32 3.00 -1.98 -16.90
N TYR A 33 1.77 -2.30 -17.25
CA TYR A 33 0.86 -2.91 -16.29
C TYR A 33 1.27 -4.34 -15.93
N SER A 34 1.11 -4.70 -14.66
CA SER A 34 1.41 -6.03 -14.15
C SER A 34 0.37 -6.50 -13.14
N GLU A 35 0.14 -7.80 -13.10
CA GLU A 35 -0.71 -8.45 -12.11
C GLU A 35 0.02 -9.60 -11.44
N ILE A 36 -0.24 -9.77 -10.13
CA ILE A 36 0.22 -10.93 -9.39
C ILE A 36 -0.82 -12.03 -9.53
N VAL A 37 -0.35 -13.22 -9.92
CA VAL A 37 -1.18 -14.43 -10.03
C VAL A 37 -0.57 -15.55 -9.19
N PRO A 38 -1.38 -16.46 -8.65
CA PRO A 38 -0.86 -17.57 -7.86
C PRO A 38 -0.01 -18.50 -8.74
N CYS A 39 1.03 -19.10 -8.17
CA CYS A 39 1.96 -19.99 -8.90
C CYS A 39 1.31 -21.29 -9.38
N ASP A 40 0.21 -21.70 -8.75
CA ASP A 40 -0.58 -22.89 -9.08
C ASP A 40 -1.66 -22.65 -10.17
N ILE A 41 -1.63 -21.49 -10.83
CA ILE A 41 -2.47 -21.20 -12.00
C ILE A 41 -2.18 -22.21 -13.11
N SER A 42 -3.22 -22.76 -13.73
CA SER A 42 -3.07 -23.66 -14.87
C SER A 42 -2.71 -22.92 -16.16
N ALA A 43 -2.14 -23.63 -17.12
CA ALA A 43 -1.85 -23.07 -18.44
C ALA A 43 -3.14 -22.61 -19.16
N ASP A 44 -4.27 -23.30 -18.96
CA ASP A 44 -5.55 -22.90 -19.55
C ASP A 44 -6.09 -21.61 -18.94
N GLU A 45 -6.06 -21.47 -17.62
CA GLU A 45 -6.45 -20.22 -16.95
C GLU A 45 -5.55 -19.05 -17.38
N LEU A 46 -4.26 -19.32 -17.58
CA LEU A 46 -3.30 -18.32 -18.05
C LEU A 46 -3.56 -17.92 -19.52
N ARG A 47 -3.97 -18.87 -20.38
CA ARG A 47 -4.43 -18.57 -21.76
C ARG A 47 -5.68 -17.68 -21.76
N GLU A 48 -6.64 -17.95 -20.86
CA GLU A 48 -7.83 -17.11 -20.71
C GLU A 48 -7.48 -15.70 -20.18
N LEU A 49 -6.51 -15.63 -19.27
CA LEU A 49 -5.99 -14.38 -18.74
C LEU A 49 -5.29 -13.54 -19.83
N ASN A 50 -4.64 -14.21 -20.78
CA ASN A 50 -3.96 -13.66 -21.95
C ASN A 50 -2.89 -12.60 -21.64
N PRO A 51 -1.90 -12.86 -20.75
CA PRO A 51 -0.79 -11.96 -20.55
C PRO A 51 0.13 -11.91 -21.77
N SER A 52 0.90 -10.82 -21.89
CA SER A 52 1.88 -10.66 -22.97
C SER A 52 3.28 -11.19 -22.59
N ALA A 53 3.55 -11.34 -21.31
CA ALA A 53 4.79 -11.91 -20.77
C ALA A 53 4.57 -12.41 -19.34
N LEU A 54 5.48 -13.25 -18.86
CA LEU A 54 5.47 -13.81 -17.51
C LEU A 54 6.74 -13.42 -16.75
N ILE A 55 6.61 -13.18 -15.45
CA ILE A 55 7.73 -13.14 -14.51
C ILE A 55 7.48 -14.20 -13.43
N LEU A 56 8.48 -15.05 -13.17
CA LEU A 56 8.44 -16.04 -12.10
C LEU A 56 9.20 -15.45 -10.90
N SER A 57 8.51 -15.26 -9.78
CA SER A 57 9.09 -14.65 -8.58
C SER A 57 10.11 -15.57 -7.89
N GLY A 58 10.80 -15.05 -6.90
CA GLY A 58 11.51 -15.87 -5.90
C GLY A 58 10.56 -16.74 -5.09
N GLY A 59 11.09 -17.53 -4.17
CA GLY A 59 10.35 -18.38 -3.26
C GLY A 59 11.13 -18.66 -1.97
N PRO A 60 10.46 -19.03 -0.87
CA PRO A 60 11.10 -19.21 0.43
C PRO A 60 11.77 -20.58 0.62
N ALA A 61 11.50 -21.55 -0.27
CA ALA A 61 11.88 -22.96 -0.08
C ALA A 61 12.81 -23.46 -1.19
N SER A 62 13.43 -24.61 -0.95
CA SER A 62 14.10 -25.39 -2.00
C SER A 62 13.07 -25.99 -2.96
N VAL A 63 13.38 -26.04 -4.26
CA VAL A 63 12.52 -26.66 -5.27
C VAL A 63 12.26 -28.17 -5.03
N TYR A 64 13.04 -28.78 -4.17
CA TYR A 64 12.92 -30.21 -3.79
C TYR A 64 12.21 -30.42 -2.45
N ALA A 65 11.78 -29.36 -1.75
CA ALA A 65 10.98 -29.53 -0.56
C ALA A 65 9.63 -30.20 -0.88
N GLU A 66 9.10 -30.99 0.07
CA GLU A 66 7.87 -31.76 -0.14
C GLU A 66 6.66 -30.87 -0.51
N ASP A 67 6.61 -29.69 0.10
CA ASP A 67 5.58 -28.65 -0.07
C ASP A 67 6.03 -27.50 -0.99
N ALA A 68 7.11 -27.71 -1.78
CA ALA A 68 7.62 -26.68 -2.68
C ALA A 68 6.56 -26.23 -3.69
N PRO A 69 6.38 -24.91 -3.90
CA PRO A 69 5.48 -24.41 -4.94
C PRO A 69 5.88 -24.93 -6.32
N LYS A 70 4.92 -25.38 -7.10
CA LYS A 70 5.16 -25.94 -8.43
C LYS A 70 4.51 -25.05 -9.49
N ILE A 71 5.01 -25.16 -10.72
CA ILE A 71 4.41 -24.54 -11.90
C ILE A 71 3.81 -25.64 -12.78
N ASP A 72 2.71 -25.36 -13.46
CA ASP A 72 2.23 -26.19 -14.55
C ASP A 72 3.26 -26.16 -15.70
N PRO A 73 3.88 -27.31 -16.08
CA PRO A 73 4.92 -27.35 -17.10
C PRO A 73 4.50 -26.73 -18.43
N GLU A 74 3.23 -26.85 -18.81
CA GLU A 74 2.71 -26.31 -20.06
C GLU A 74 2.81 -24.79 -20.15
N ILE A 75 2.93 -24.08 -19.02
CA ILE A 75 3.12 -22.63 -18.99
C ILE A 75 4.40 -22.21 -19.71
N LEU A 76 5.49 -22.98 -19.57
CA LEU A 76 6.76 -22.69 -20.24
C LEU A 76 6.75 -23.06 -21.75
N GLU A 77 5.67 -23.71 -22.22
CA GLU A 77 5.44 -24.07 -23.61
C GLU A 77 4.43 -23.16 -24.33
N LEU A 78 3.84 -22.18 -23.61
CA LEU A 78 2.86 -21.25 -24.19
C LEU A 78 3.45 -20.30 -25.26
N GLY A 79 4.76 -20.25 -25.40
CA GLY A 79 5.44 -19.34 -26.33
C GLY A 79 5.50 -17.89 -25.86
N LEU A 80 5.11 -17.62 -24.61
CA LEU A 80 5.23 -16.31 -23.99
C LEU A 80 6.67 -16.06 -23.54
N PRO A 81 7.18 -14.81 -23.60
CA PRO A 81 8.43 -14.45 -22.95
C PRO A 81 8.32 -14.65 -21.44
N VAL A 82 9.33 -15.30 -20.84
CA VAL A 82 9.39 -15.59 -19.40
C VAL A 82 10.69 -15.11 -18.81
N PHE A 83 10.62 -14.44 -17.64
CA PHE A 83 11.80 -14.05 -16.87
C PHE A 83 11.70 -14.57 -15.43
N GLY A 84 12.57 -15.50 -15.04
CA GLY A 84 12.58 -16.14 -13.72
C GLY A 84 13.63 -15.53 -12.78
N PHE A 85 13.25 -15.22 -11.53
CA PHE A 85 14.14 -14.66 -10.50
C PHE A 85 14.34 -15.67 -9.37
N CYS A 86 15.57 -15.95 -8.98
CA CYS A 86 15.94 -16.81 -7.87
C CYS A 86 15.23 -18.18 -7.93
N TYR A 87 14.20 -18.41 -7.13
CA TYR A 87 13.38 -19.63 -7.21
C TYR A 87 12.77 -19.81 -8.61
N GLY A 88 12.35 -18.72 -9.28
CA GLY A 88 11.84 -18.74 -10.65
C GLY A 88 12.84 -19.29 -11.66
N GLN A 89 14.15 -19.04 -11.49
CA GLN A 89 15.20 -19.70 -12.27
C GLN A 89 15.28 -21.19 -11.97
N GLN A 90 15.23 -21.55 -10.70
CA GLN A 90 15.37 -22.94 -10.26
C GLN A 90 14.21 -23.80 -10.72
N ILE A 91 12.96 -23.31 -10.56
CA ILE A 91 11.78 -24.05 -10.99
C ILE A 91 11.72 -24.18 -12.54
N MET A 92 12.14 -23.14 -13.27
CA MET A 92 12.29 -23.20 -14.73
C MET A 92 13.30 -24.27 -15.13
N ALA A 93 14.46 -24.31 -14.48
CA ALA A 93 15.50 -25.31 -14.76
C ALA A 93 14.98 -26.74 -14.53
N VAL A 94 14.42 -27.03 -13.35
CA VAL A 94 13.92 -28.37 -13.01
C VAL A 94 12.79 -28.80 -13.95
N THR A 95 11.85 -27.90 -14.24
CA THR A 95 10.71 -28.20 -15.12
C THR A 95 11.14 -28.57 -16.54
N LEU A 96 12.23 -27.96 -17.03
CA LEU A 96 12.75 -28.20 -18.38
C LEU A 96 13.88 -29.23 -18.44
N GLY A 97 14.13 -29.98 -17.34
CA GLY A 97 15.06 -31.10 -17.31
C GLY A 97 16.50 -30.73 -16.91
N GLY A 98 16.73 -29.53 -16.41
CA GLY A 98 17.97 -29.15 -15.73
C GLY A 98 18.04 -29.66 -14.29
N THR A 99 19.13 -29.35 -13.60
CA THR A 99 19.38 -29.81 -12.22
C THR A 99 19.66 -28.63 -11.31
N VAL A 100 19.11 -28.68 -10.08
CA VAL A 100 19.38 -27.73 -8.99
C VAL A 100 20.13 -28.47 -7.88
N GLY A 101 21.13 -27.86 -7.29
CA GLY A 101 21.91 -28.46 -6.21
C GLY A 101 22.17 -27.48 -5.09
N HIS A 102 22.57 -28.02 -3.92
CA HIS A 102 23.06 -27.19 -2.84
C HIS A 102 24.46 -26.67 -3.20
N THR A 103 24.65 -25.37 -3.07
CA THR A 103 25.99 -24.78 -3.13
C THR A 103 26.70 -25.02 -1.79
N GLU A 104 28.03 -25.24 -1.83
CA GLU A 104 28.84 -25.41 -0.62
C GLU A 104 28.72 -24.20 0.33
N LYS A 105 28.59 -23.01 -0.27
CA LYS A 105 28.36 -21.73 0.44
C LYS A 105 27.17 -21.04 -0.19
N GLY A 106 26.14 -20.71 0.62
CA GLY A 106 25.05 -19.83 0.18
C GLY A 106 25.54 -18.39 -0.05
N GLU A 107 24.90 -17.66 -0.94
CA GLU A 107 25.13 -16.22 -1.16
C GLU A 107 23.96 -15.43 -0.58
N TYR A 108 24.27 -14.49 0.32
CA TYR A 108 23.30 -13.61 0.97
C TYR A 108 23.86 -12.19 1.00
N GLY A 109 23.20 -11.26 0.31
CA GLY A 109 23.63 -9.88 0.19
C GLY A 109 24.30 -9.57 -1.15
N PRO A 110 25.19 -8.55 -1.20
CA PRO A 110 25.84 -8.14 -2.43
C PRO A 110 26.86 -9.17 -2.92
N ALA A 111 26.81 -9.50 -4.21
CA ALA A 111 27.75 -10.37 -4.91
C ALA A 111 28.23 -9.73 -6.20
N HIS A 112 29.45 -10.06 -6.63
CA HIS A 112 30.01 -9.58 -7.89
C HIS A 112 29.64 -10.51 -9.03
N LEU A 113 28.81 -10.00 -9.94
CA LEU A 113 28.40 -10.69 -11.16
C LEU A 113 29.39 -10.40 -12.28
N THR A 114 29.78 -11.44 -13.01
CA THR A 114 30.53 -11.32 -14.26
C THR A 114 29.68 -11.89 -15.41
N ARG A 115 29.49 -11.12 -16.46
CA ARG A 115 28.77 -11.57 -17.66
C ARG A 115 29.59 -12.63 -18.43
N ALA A 116 28.89 -13.62 -18.95
CA ALA A 116 29.47 -14.72 -19.75
C ALA A 116 28.79 -14.75 -21.13
N GLY A 117 29.25 -13.88 -22.03
CA GLY A 117 28.71 -13.82 -23.39
C GLY A 117 27.68 -12.69 -23.60
N GLU A 118 27.06 -12.70 -24.78
CA GLU A 118 26.00 -11.76 -25.16
C GLU A 118 24.64 -12.26 -24.69
N SER A 119 23.85 -11.37 -24.12
CA SER A 119 22.46 -11.60 -23.73
C SER A 119 21.66 -10.31 -23.81
N ARG A 120 20.47 -10.36 -24.39
CA ARG A 120 19.58 -9.20 -24.50
C ARG A 120 19.14 -8.64 -23.14
N ILE A 121 19.11 -9.49 -22.11
CA ILE A 121 18.79 -9.03 -20.74
C ILE A 121 19.85 -8.05 -20.23
N PHE A 122 21.12 -8.28 -20.59
CA PHE A 122 22.24 -7.48 -20.13
C PHE A 122 22.64 -6.33 -21.07
N ASP A 123 21.85 -6.03 -22.10
CA ASP A 123 22.13 -4.93 -23.02
C ASP A 123 22.28 -3.61 -22.27
N GLY A 124 23.39 -2.89 -22.49
CA GLY A 124 23.68 -1.62 -21.85
C GLY A 124 24.09 -1.71 -20.37
N THR A 125 24.23 -2.92 -19.80
CA THR A 125 24.76 -3.09 -18.43
C THR A 125 26.27 -3.30 -18.44
N ALA A 126 26.93 -3.04 -17.30
CA ALA A 126 28.36 -3.28 -17.15
C ALA A 126 28.71 -4.78 -17.26
N GLU A 127 29.96 -5.10 -17.70
CA GLU A 127 30.46 -6.48 -17.74
C GLU A 127 30.60 -7.09 -16.35
N GLN A 128 31.00 -6.24 -15.38
CA GLN A 128 31.04 -6.58 -13.96
C GLN A 128 30.14 -5.61 -13.20
N GLN A 129 29.30 -6.11 -12.31
CA GLN A 129 28.34 -5.32 -11.56
C GLN A 129 27.98 -6.00 -10.25
N THR A 130 27.48 -5.21 -9.29
CA THR A 130 26.98 -5.72 -8.02
C THR A 130 25.53 -6.15 -8.17
N VAL A 131 25.21 -7.36 -7.69
CA VAL A 131 23.84 -7.90 -7.65
C VAL A 131 23.50 -8.38 -6.25
N TRP A 132 22.21 -8.44 -5.94
CA TRP A 132 21.74 -8.93 -4.64
C TRP A 132 21.36 -10.40 -4.73
N MET A 133 22.07 -11.22 -3.97
CA MET A 133 21.83 -12.65 -3.85
C MET A 133 21.10 -12.99 -2.53
N SER A 134 20.25 -14.02 -2.58
CA SER A 134 19.59 -14.59 -1.40
C SER A 134 19.23 -16.05 -1.67
N HIS A 135 20.22 -16.93 -1.73
CA HIS A 135 20.00 -18.34 -2.05
C HIS A 135 21.03 -19.28 -1.40
N ARG A 136 20.61 -20.54 -1.25
CA ARG A 136 21.46 -21.65 -0.87
C ARG A 136 21.51 -22.72 -1.95
N ASP A 137 20.43 -22.85 -2.70
CA ASP A 137 20.32 -23.74 -3.86
C ASP A 137 20.55 -22.92 -5.13
N ALA A 138 21.19 -23.52 -6.11
CA ALA A 138 21.43 -22.93 -7.42
C ALA A 138 21.32 -23.97 -8.54
N VAL A 139 21.08 -23.53 -9.75
CA VAL A 139 21.14 -24.40 -10.93
C VAL A 139 22.57 -24.91 -11.09
N SER A 140 22.73 -26.22 -11.14
CA SER A 140 24.02 -26.92 -11.34
C SER A 140 24.21 -27.41 -12.78
N GLU A 141 23.12 -27.71 -13.48
CA GLU A 141 23.12 -28.07 -14.91
C GLU A 141 21.96 -27.36 -15.61
N VAL A 142 22.26 -26.64 -16.68
CA VAL A 142 21.24 -25.95 -17.48
C VAL A 142 20.42 -26.94 -18.30
N PRO A 143 19.13 -26.67 -18.56
CA PRO A 143 18.32 -27.48 -19.47
C PRO A 143 18.86 -27.46 -20.91
N GLU A 144 18.48 -28.42 -21.73
CA GLU A 144 18.85 -28.46 -23.14
C GLU A 144 18.42 -27.18 -23.88
N GLY A 145 19.34 -26.61 -24.65
CA GLY A 145 19.11 -25.38 -25.41
C GLY A 145 19.28 -24.09 -24.59
N PHE A 146 19.65 -24.18 -23.33
CA PHE A 146 20.01 -23.01 -22.53
C PHE A 146 21.51 -22.73 -22.58
N THR A 147 21.85 -21.44 -22.46
CA THR A 147 23.22 -20.96 -22.33
C THR A 147 23.37 -20.18 -21.02
N VAL A 148 24.53 -20.33 -20.38
CA VAL A 148 24.90 -19.52 -19.19
C VAL A 148 25.34 -18.14 -19.67
N THR A 149 24.74 -17.09 -19.09
CA THR A 149 24.97 -15.69 -19.50
C THR A 149 25.65 -14.84 -18.41
N ALA A 150 25.70 -15.32 -17.18
CA ALA A 150 26.45 -14.69 -16.10
C ALA A 150 26.78 -15.68 -14.98
N SER A 151 27.83 -15.37 -14.20
CA SER A 151 28.30 -16.13 -13.04
C SER A 151 28.77 -15.23 -11.93
N THR A 152 28.85 -15.77 -10.70
CA THR A 152 29.60 -15.20 -9.57
C THR A 152 30.70 -16.18 -9.15
N ASP A 153 31.52 -15.81 -8.18
CA ASP A 153 32.55 -16.71 -7.63
C ASP A 153 31.96 -17.97 -6.98
N VAL A 154 30.71 -17.91 -6.50
CA VAL A 154 30.03 -19.01 -5.80
C VAL A 154 28.95 -19.66 -6.66
N CYS A 155 28.29 -18.89 -7.52
CA CYS A 155 27.20 -19.35 -8.39
C CYS A 155 27.66 -19.36 -9.86
N PRO A 156 28.08 -20.52 -10.41
CA PRO A 156 28.52 -20.62 -11.80
C PRO A 156 27.42 -20.33 -12.83
N ILE A 157 26.15 -20.52 -12.46
CA ILE A 157 24.99 -20.26 -13.30
C ILE A 157 24.12 -19.19 -12.63
N ALA A 158 24.66 -17.98 -12.53
CA ALA A 158 23.96 -16.83 -11.96
C ALA A 158 22.89 -16.24 -12.90
N ALA A 159 23.02 -16.50 -14.21
CA ALA A 159 21.97 -16.23 -15.20
C ALA A 159 22.06 -17.23 -16.35
N MET A 160 20.90 -17.62 -16.90
CA MET A 160 20.82 -18.47 -18.06
C MET A 160 19.64 -18.07 -18.97
N GLU A 161 19.75 -18.38 -20.25
CA GLU A 161 18.67 -18.10 -21.21
C GLU A 161 18.55 -19.16 -22.31
N ASN A 162 17.33 -19.27 -22.83
CA ASN A 162 17.04 -19.86 -24.12
C ASN A 162 16.40 -18.79 -25.01
N ALA A 163 17.22 -18.04 -25.72
CA ALA A 163 16.79 -16.91 -26.54
C ALA A 163 15.80 -17.32 -27.65
N ALA A 164 15.90 -18.56 -28.16
CA ALA A 164 15.00 -19.07 -29.19
C ALA A 164 13.56 -19.28 -28.69
N LYS A 165 13.40 -19.56 -27.38
CA LYS A 165 12.11 -19.71 -26.72
C LYS A 165 11.70 -18.47 -25.90
N ASN A 166 12.49 -17.40 -25.91
CA ASN A 166 12.30 -16.21 -25.06
C ASN A 166 12.24 -16.53 -23.55
N LEU A 167 13.01 -17.50 -23.07
CA LEU A 167 13.11 -17.87 -21.67
C LEU A 167 14.41 -17.33 -21.09
N TYR A 168 14.30 -16.52 -20.05
CA TYR A 168 15.41 -15.82 -19.39
C TYR A 168 15.31 -16.03 -17.89
N SER A 169 16.44 -16.09 -17.19
CA SER A 169 16.40 -16.19 -15.73
C SER A 169 17.69 -15.72 -15.06
N THR A 170 17.56 -15.29 -13.81
CA THR A 170 18.67 -14.89 -12.92
C THR A 170 18.51 -15.55 -11.55
N GLN A 171 19.63 -15.95 -10.93
CA GLN A 171 19.65 -16.42 -9.54
C GLN A 171 19.57 -15.26 -8.55
N PHE A 172 19.95 -14.06 -8.95
CA PHE A 172 19.85 -12.83 -8.17
C PHE A 172 18.49 -12.13 -8.39
N HIS A 173 18.27 -11.08 -7.63
CA HIS A 173 17.04 -10.29 -7.59
C HIS A 173 17.20 -8.95 -8.34
N PRO A 174 16.77 -8.85 -9.63
CA PRO A 174 16.81 -7.57 -10.37
C PRO A 174 15.86 -6.51 -9.79
N GLU A 175 14.81 -6.92 -9.08
CA GLU A 175 13.76 -6.04 -8.55
C GLU A 175 14.21 -5.20 -7.35
N VAL A 176 15.29 -5.58 -6.66
CA VAL A 176 15.74 -4.86 -5.46
C VAL A 176 16.72 -3.74 -5.81
N ASN A 177 16.70 -2.66 -5.01
CA ASN A 177 17.57 -1.48 -5.24
C ASN A 177 19.08 -1.78 -5.15
N HIS A 178 19.47 -2.86 -4.49
CA HIS A 178 20.85 -3.25 -4.30
C HIS A 178 21.46 -3.96 -5.53
N THR A 179 20.67 -4.28 -6.55
CA THR A 179 21.14 -4.74 -7.85
C THR A 179 21.33 -3.53 -8.76
N GLU A 180 22.59 -3.16 -9.03
CA GLU A 180 22.97 -1.91 -9.70
C GLU A 180 22.24 -1.68 -11.02
N CYS A 181 22.17 -2.69 -11.89
CA CYS A 181 21.54 -2.59 -13.21
C CYS A 181 20.18 -3.30 -13.30
N GLY A 182 19.52 -3.59 -12.17
CA GLY A 182 18.27 -4.35 -12.13
C GLY A 182 17.13 -3.73 -12.96
N SER A 183 16.94 -2.42 -12.84
CA SER A 183 15.94 -1.69 -13.64
C SER A 183 16.25 -1.73 -15.15
N GLN A 184 17.54 -1.71 -15.54
CA GLN A 184 17.91 -1.84 -16.95
C GLN A 184 17.61 -3.24 -17.49
N MET A 185 17.85 -4.30 -16.70
CA MET A 185 17.52 -5.67 -17.08
C MET A 185 16.01 -5.86 -17.26
N LEU A 186 15.19 -5.32 -16.34
CA LEU A 186 13.74 -5.31 -16.47
C LEU A 186 13.29 -4.52 -17.70
N SER A 187 13.87 -3.36 -17.94
CA SER A 187 13.63 -2.54 -19.14
C SER A 187 13.94 -3.31 -20.43
N ASN A 188 15.07 -4.01 -20.47
CA ASN A 188 15.46 -4.83 -21.62
C ASN A 188 14.48 -5.98 -21.86
N PHE A 189 14.03 -6.66 -20.79
CA PHE A 189 13.01 -7.68 -20.91
C PHE A 189 11.70 -7.11 -21.46
N LEU A 190 11.19 -6.05 -20.87
CA LEU A 190 9.89 -5.49 -21.23
C LEU A 190 9.89 -4.89 -22.64
N PHE A 191 10.87 -4.07 -22.98
CA PHE A 191 10.84 -3.30 -24.22
C PHE A 191 11.61 -3.95 -25.36
N ASN A 192 12.82 -4.47 -25.11
CA ASN A 192 13.66 -5.03 -26.18
C ASN A 192 13.28 -6.46 -26.53
N ILE A 193 12.78 -7.26 -25.56
CA ILE A 193 12.42 -8.67 -25.76
C ILE A 193 10.92 -8.81 -26.02
N CYS A 194 10.09 -8.28 -25.11
CA CYS A 194 8.63 -8.45 -25.18
C CYS A 194 7.93 -7.42 -26.07
N GLY A 195 8.55 -6.25 -26.35
CA GLY A 195 7.97 -5.20 -27.19
C GLY A 195 6.79 -4.48 -26.55
N PHE A 196 6.78 -4.33 -25.23
CA PHE A 196 5.74 -3.57 -24.54
C PHE A 196 5.76 -2.09 -24.92
N GLU A 197 4.58 -1.48 -24.92
CA GLU A 197 4.40 -0.04 -24.95
C GLU A 197 4.24 0.51 -23.52
N LYS A 198 4.69 1.76 -23.30
CA LYS A 198 4.57 2.47 -22.02
C LYS A 198 3.16 3.04 -21.87
N THR A 199 2.18 2.19 -21.60
CA THR A 199 0.77 2.57 -21.53
C THR A 199 0.25 2.81 -20.11
N TRP A 200 0.96 2.30 -19.09
CA TRP A 200 0.59 2.48 -17.69
C TRP A 200 1.08 3.84 -17.18
N THR A 201 0.47 4.92 -17.68
CA THR A 201 0.73 6.32 -17.28
C THR A 201 -0.50 6.89 -16.60
N MET A 202 -0.34 7.84 -15.66
CA MET A 202 -1.47 8.38 -14.90
C MET A 202 -2.55 8.96 -15.79
N ASP A 203 -2.20 9.64 -16.87
CA ASP A 203 -3.18 10.23 -17.81
C ASP A 203 -4.01 9.14 -18.50
N ASN A 204 -3.37 8.11 -19.05
CA ASN A 204 -4.09 7.00 -19.69
C ASN A 204 -4.96 6.24 -18.70
N ILE A 205 -4.47 6.04 -17.48
CA ILE A 205 -5.19 5.37 -16.40
C ILE A 205 -6.45 6.16 -16.02
N ILE A 206 -6.34 7.48 -15.87
CA ILE A 206 -7.48 8.35 -15.55
C ILE A 206 -8.54 8.26 -16.64
N GLU A 207 -8.15 8.39 -17.91
CA GLU A 207 -9.08 8.33 -19.04
C GLU A 207 -9.79 6.97 -19.11
N GLN A 208 -9.04 5.88 -18.94
CA GLN A 208 -9.60 4.53 -18.92
C GLN A 208 -10.59 4.36 -17.76
N LYS A 209 -10.22 4.73 -16.54
CA LYS A 209 -11.09 4.59 -15.35
C LYS A 209 -12.34 5.45 -15.44
N VAL A 210 -12.22 6.66 -15.97
CA VAL A 210 -13.36 7.53 -16.22
C VAL A 210 -14.36 6.88 -17.19
N GLU A 211 -13.87 6.29 -18.28
CA GLU A 211 -14.73 5.62 -19.25
C GLU A 211 -15.39 4.35 -18.68
N GLU A 212 -14.64 3.52 -17.96
CA GLU A 212 -15.16 2.33 -17.28
C GLU A 212 -16.29 2.68 -16.30
N ILE A 213 -16.08 3.73 -15.48
CA ILE A 213 -17.09 4.19 -14.52
C ILE A 213 -18.34 4.69 -15.26
N ARG A 214 -18.19 5.47 -16.33
CA ARG A 214 -19.31 5.96 -17.13
C ARG A 214 -20.14 4.83 -17.71
N GLN A 215 -19.49 3.83 -18.29
CA GLN A 215 -20.17 2.68 -18.88
C GLN A 215 -20.91 1.85 -17.82
N LYS A 216 -20.29 1.65 -16.65
CA LYS A 216 -20.87 0.87 -15.56
C LYS A 216 -22.05 1.57 -14.91
N VAL A 217 -21.94 2.87 -14.67
CA VAL A 217 -22.97 3.66 -13.96
C VAL A 217 -24.14 4.03 -14.87
N GLY A 218 -23.87 4.37 -16.15
CA GLY A 218 -24.90 4.88 -17.05
C GLY A 218 -25.65 6.08 -16.45
N ASP A 219 -26.97 5.98 -16.36
CA ASP A 219 -27.84 7.02 -15.77
C ASP A 219 -28.05 6.84 -14.25
N GLY A 220 -27.39 5.86 -13.63
CA GLY A 220 -27.52 5.51 -12.22
C GLY A 220 -26.87 6.55 -11.28
N ARG A 221 -27.13 6.41 -9.99
CA ARG A 221 -26.55 7.26 -8.95
C ARG A 221 -25.60 6.49 -8.06
N VAL A 222 -24.50 7.12 -7.68
CA VAL A 222 -23.43 6.57 -6.86
C VAL A 222 -23.37 7.30 -5.53
N ILE A 223 -23.22 6.55 -4.45
CA ILE A 223 -22.91 7.09 -3.12
C ILE A 223 -21.50 6.66 -2.69
N LEU A 224 -20.81 7.53 -1.98
CA LEU A 224 -19.47 7.27 -1.45
C LEU A 224 -19.37 7.71 0.00
N ALA A 225 -18.89 6.82 0.87
CA ALA A 225 -18.47 7.19 2.22
C ALA A 225 -17.10 7.90 2.16
N LEU A 226 -17.10 9.22 2.31
CA LEU A 226 -15.90 10.04 2.27
C LEU A 226 -15.29 10.12 3.67
N SER A 227 -14.28 9.32 3.96
CA SER A 227 -13.61 9.30 5.27
C SER A 227 -12.59 10.42 5.47
N GLY A 228 -12.31 11.22 4.43
CA GLY A 228 -11.20 12.18 4.42
C GLY A 228 -9.82 11.52 4.25
N GLY A 229 -9.71 10.20 4.17
CA GLY A 229 -8.49 9.47 3.81
C GLY A 229 -8.15 9.62 2.31
N VAL A 230 -6.87 9.37 1.95
CA VAL A 230 -6.42 9.53 0.55
C VAL A 230 -7.22 8.66 -0.42
N ASP A 231 -7.52 7.39 -0.07
CA ASP A 231 -8.20 6.46 -0.97
C ASP A 231 -9.62 6.93 -1.30
N SER A 232 -10.45 7.20 -0.28
CA SER A 232 -11.80 7.73 -0.48
C SER A 232 -11.79 9.08 -1.21
N SER A 233 -10.75 9.89 -1.01
CA SER A 233 -10.58 11.18 -1.69
C SER A 233 -10.28 11.00 -3.18
N VAL A 234 -9.42 10.05 -3.53
CA VAL A 234 -9.10 9.75 -4.94
C VAL A 234 -10.31 9.10 -5.63
N VAL A 235 -11.04 8.19 -4.94
CA VAL A 235 -12.31 7.65 -5.45
C VAL A 235 -13.30 8.77 -5.72
N ALA A 236 -13.49 9.72 -4.78
CA ALA A 236 -14.38 10.85 -4.98
C ALA A 236 -14.00 11.67 -6.23
N ALA A 237 -12.70 11.96 -6.39
CA ALA A 237 -12.21 12.75 -7.52
C ALA A 237 -12.38 12.06 -8.87
N VAL A 238 -12.02 10.76 -8.98
CA VAL A 238 -12.14 10.02 -10.24
C VAL A 238 -13.59 9.73 -10.62
N VAL A 239 -14.43 9.35 -9.64
CA VAL A 239 -15.85 9.08 -9.89
C VAL A 239 -16.57 10.38 -10.27
N HIS A 240 -16.32 11.48 -9.56
CA HIS A 240 -16.90 12.78 -9.93
C HIS A 240 -16.46 13.26 -11.31
N ARG A 241 -15.19 13.06 -11.69
CA ARG A 241 -14.72 13.34 -13.05
C ARG A 241 -15.44 12.51 -14.11
N ALA A 242 -15.84 11.29 -13.77
CA ALA A 242 -16.55 10.40 -14.68
C ALA A 242 -18.03 10.77 -14.84
N ILE A 243 -18.76 11.00 -13.76
CA ILE A 243 -20.22 11.06 -13.73
C ILE A 243 -20.79 12.34 -13.10
N GLY A 244 -19.95 13.28 -12.66
CA GLY A 244 -20.38 14.58 -12.13
C GLY A 244 -21.36 14.45 -10.96
N ASP A 245 -22.51 15.13 -11.08
CA ASP A 245 -23.52 15.23 -10.02
C ASP A 245 -24.31 13.93 -9.74
N GLN A 246 -24.06 12.84 -10.49
CA GLN A 246 -24.59 11.52 -10.18
C GLN A 246 -23.89 10.92 -8.93
N LEU A 247 -22.70 11.42 -8.55
CA LEU A 247 -22.02 11.07 -7.31
C LEU A 247 -22.54 11.95 -6.16
N THR A 248 -22.87 11.30 -5.02
CA THR A 248 -23.08 11.98 -3.75
C THR A 248 -22.10 11.42 -2.72
N CYS A 249 -21.26 12.27 -2.12
CA CYS A 249 -20.38 11.91 -1.04
C CYS A 249 -21.05 12.16 0.31
N VAL A 250 -20.91 11.23 1.25
CA VAL A 250 -21.35 11.38 2.64
C VAL A 250 -20.12 11.42 3.53
N PHE A 251 -19.91 12.54 4.21
CA PHE A 251 -18.85 12.75 5.18
C PHE A 251 -19.47 12.78 6.58
N VAL A 252 -19.05 11.85 7.44
CA VAL A 252 -19.54 11.75 8.81
C VAL A 252 -18.50 12.33 9.77
N ASN A 253 -18.83 13.48 10.37
CA ASN A 253 -18.05 14.02 11.47
C ASN A 253 -18.49 13.37 12.78
N HIS A 254 -17.71 12.40 13.23
CA HIS A 254 -17.94 11.66 14.48
C HIS A 254 -17.29 12.32 15.71
N GLY A 255 -16.73 13.51 15.58
CA GLY A 255 -16.09 14.25 16.68
C GLY A 255 -14.68 13.80 17.06
N MET A 256 -14.16 12.71 16.50
CA MET A 256 -12.82 12.19 16.80
C MET A 256 -11.82 12.46 15.66
N LEU A 257 -12.15 13.39 14.78
CA LEU A 257 -11.27 13.86 13.71
C LEU A 257 -10.19 14.80 14.24
N ARG A 258 -9.11 14.94 13.48
CA ARG A 258 -8.04 15.90 13.75
C ARG A 258 -8.55 17.34 13.66
N LYS A 259 -7.82 18.25 14.28
CA LYS A 259 -8.10 19.71 14.20
C LYS A 259 -8.05 20.19 12.75
N GLY A 260 -9.12 20.88 12.31
CA GLY A 260 -9.25 21.44 10.97
C GLY A 260 -9.58 20.41 9.86
N GLU A 261 -9.74 19.13 10.19
CA GLU A 261 -10.01 18.10 9.18
C GLU A 261 -11.42 18.20 8.56
N PRO A 262 -12.51 18.42 9.32
CA PRO A 262 -13.84 18.61 8.74
C PRO A 262 -13.89 19.80 7.78
N GLU A 263 -13.30 20.92 8.16
CA GLU A 263 -13.24 22.15 7.35
C GLU A 263 -12.44 21.94 6.06
N MET A 264 -11.33 21.21 6.16
CA MET A 264 -10.49 20.88 4.99
C MET A 264 -11.26 19.99 4.00
N VAL A 265 -11.99 18.98 4.47
CA VAL A 265 -12.83 18.11 3.61
C VAL A 265 -13.90 18.94 2.89
N GLU A 266 -14.62 19.81 3.59
CA GLU A 266 -15.60 20.69 2.96
C GLU A 266 -14.98 21.65 1.95
N GLN A 267 -13.84 22.24 2.27
CA GLN A 267 -13.15 23.16 1.38
C GLN A 267 -12.71 22.45 0.08
N VAL A 268 -12.10 21.30 0.19
CA VAL A 268 -11.61 20.54 -0.97
C VAL A 268 -12.79 20.04 -1.80
N PHE A 269 -13.69 19.24 -1.23
CA PHE A 269 -14.67 18.52 -2.03
C PHE A 269 -15.86 19.40 -2.43
N ARG A 270 -16.40 20.22 -1.54
CA ARG A 270 -17.54 21.06 -1.85
C ARG A 270 -17.14 22.30 -2.64
N LYS A 271 -16.04 22.98 -2.30
CA LYS A 271 -15.70 24.28 -2.90
C LYS A 271 -14.73 24.20 -4.08
N GLN A 272 -13.71 23.32 -4.02
CA GLN A 272 -12.72 23.21 -5.10
C GLN A 272 -13.19 22.25 -6.19
N PHE A 273 -13.65 21.05 -5.79
CA PHE A 273 -14.09 20.00 -6.72
C PHE A 273 -15.59 20.08 -7.09
N ASN A 274 -16.39 20.88 -6.36
CA ASN A 274 -17.83 20.99 -6.53
C ASN A 274 -18.56 19.63 -6.49
N VAL A 275 -18.11 18.72 -5.64
CA VAL A 275 -18.74 17.40 -5.44
C VAL A 275 -19.98 17.57 -4.55
N PRO A 276 -21.13 16.98 -4.91
CA PRO A 276 -22.28 16.89 -4.01
C PRO A 276 -21.88 16.21 -2.69
N LEU A 277 -21.87 16.96 -1.58
CA LEU A 277 -21.38 16.51 -0.28
C LEU A 277 -22.44 16.70 0.80
N ILE A 278 -22.82 15.60 1.44
CA ILE A 278 -23.61 15.59 2.66
C ILE A 278 -22.64 15.53 3.84
N HIS A 279 -22.59 16.59 4.65
CA HIS A 279 -21.80 16.61 5.89
C HIS A 279 -22.74 16.31 7.05
N VAL A 280 -22.53 15.15 7.69
CA VAL A 280 -23.33 14.69 8.84
C VAL A 280 -22.60 15.04 10.12
N HIS A 281 -23.22 15.89 10.93
CA HIS A 281 -22.76 16.23 12.27
C HIS A 281 -23.26 15.18 13.26
N ALA A 282 -22.38 14.27 13.65
CA ALA A 282 -22.72 13.14 14.52
C ALA A 282 -21.93 13.14 15.84
N GLU A 283 -21.26 14.26 16.17
CA GLU A 283 -20.34 14.38 17.30
C GLU A 283 -21.00 14.00 18.63
N GLU A 284 -22.23 14.50 18.89
CA GLU A 284 -22.97 14.20 20.11
C GLU A 284 -23.36 12.73 20.19
N ARG A 285 -23.86 12.17 19.07
CA ARG A 285 -24.26 10.75 18.96
C ARG A 285 -23.10 9.81 19.31
N TYR A 286 -21.88 10.11 18.84
CA TYR A 286 -20.70 9.30 19.15
C TYR A 286 -20.18 9.55 20.58
N ALA A 287 -20.28 10.76 21.09
CA ALA A 287 -19.91 11.06 22.48
C ALA A 287 -20.79 10.26 23.47
N GLU A 288 -22.10 10.17 23.21
CA GLU A 288 -23.02 9.34 24.01
C GLU A 288 -22.70 7.84 23.88
N LEU A 289 -22.43 7.37 22.65
CA LEU A 289 -22.12 5.97 22.36
C LEU A 289 -20.84 5.48 23.07
N LEU A 290 -19.86 6.35 23.22
CA LEU A 290 -18.55 6.02 23.79
C LEU A 290 -18.43 6.34 25.28
N ALA A 291 -19.49 6.86 25.90
CA ALA A 291 -19.47 7.21 27.32
C ALA A 291 -19.16 5.98 28.20
N GLY A 292 -18.04 6.05 28.95
CA GLY A 292 -17.57 4.98 29.82
C GLY A 292 -16.95 3.76 29.12
N VAL A 293 -16.76 3.82 27.79
CA VAL A 293 -16.10 2.75 27.02
C VAL A 293 -14.59 2.94 27.07
N THR A 294 -13.90 1.98 27.68
CA THR A 294 -12.45 2.03 27.89
C THR A 294 -11.68 0.96 27.13
N GLU A 295 -12.34 -0.09 26.68
CA GLU A 295 -11.72 -1.23 26.02
C GLU A 295 -11.51 -0.91 24.52
N PRO A 296 -10.29 -1.05 23.98
CA PRO A 296 -9.92 -0.60 22.62
C PRO A 296 -10.76 -1.23 21.50
N GLU A 297 -10.94 -2.55 21.53
CA GLU A 297 -11.70 -3.25 20.49
C GLU A 297 -13.19 -2.90 20.53
N MET A 298 -13.72 -2.60 21.73
CA MET A 298 -15.08 -2.12 21.86
C MET A 298 -15.24 -0.72 21.25
N LYS A 299 -14.28 0.21 21.47
CA LYS A 299 -14.27 1.52 20.82
C LYS A 299 -14.30 1.37 19.30
N ARG A 300 -13.38 0.54 18.73
CA ARG A 300 -13.31 0.28 17.30
C ARG A 300 -14.62 -0.25 16.73
N ARG A 301 -15.19 -1.25 17.40
CA ARG A 301 -16.44 -1.88 16.97
C ARG A 301 -17.62 -0.92 17.01
N LEU A 302 -17.78 -0.17 18.09
CA LEU A 302 -18.88 0.79 18.23
C LEU A 302 -18.78 1.90 17.20
N ILE A 303 -17.60 2.49 17.02
CA ILE A 303 -17.38 3.56 16.04
C ILE A 303 -17.65 3.07 14.62
N GLY A 304 -17.11 1.91 14.25
CA GLY A 304 -17.30 1.34 12.92
C GLY A 304 -18.75 0.97 12.64
N THR A 305 -19.45 0.33 13.62
CA THR A 305 -20.86 -0.03 13.46
C THR A 305 -21.74 1.20 13.30
N GLU A 306 -21.49 2.23 14.11
CA GLU A 306 -22.29 3.45 14.10
C GLU A 306 -22.05 4.27 12.82
N PHE A 307 -20.82 4.26 12.30
CA PHE A 307 -20.49 4.91 11.04
C PHE A 307 -21.37 4.39 9.89
N TRP A 308 -21.48 3.08 9.76
CA TRP A 308 -22.30 2.48 8.71
C TRP A 308 -23.80 2.75 8.90
N LYS A 309 -24.31 2.77 10.14
CA LYS A 309 -25.71 3.16 10.39
C LYS A 309 -25.98 4.58 9.94
N VAL A 310 -25.14 5.53 10.35
CA VAL A 310 -25.26 6.94 9.94
C VAL A 310 -25.18 7.07 8.41
N PHE A 311 -24.23 6.37 7.79
CA PHE A 311 -24.09 6.36 6.35
C PHE A 311 -25.33 5.82 5.62
N PHE A 312 -25.88 4.69 6.06
CA PHE A 312 -27.08 4.12 5.45
C PHE A 312 -28.34 4.95 5.73
N ASP A 313 -28.46 5.56 6.90
CA ASP A 313 -29.54 6.50 7.20
C ASP A 313 -29.56 7.67 6.18
N GLU A 314 -28.38 8.16 5.76
CA GLU A 314 -28.28 9.19 4.72
C GLU A 314 -28.51 8.62 3.30
N ALA A 315 -27.97 7.44 3.01
CA ALA A 315 -28.17 6.77 1.73
C ALA A 315 -29.65 6.53 1.41
N GLN A 316 -30.44 6.13 2.40
CA GLN A 316 -31.88 5.88 2.24
C GLN A 316 -32.71 7.15 1.97
N LYS A 317 -32.20 8.33 2.28
CA LYS A 317 -32.86 9.61 1.96
C LYS A 317 -32.67 10.02 0.51
N LEU A 318 -31.77 9.36 -0.22
CA LEU A 318 -31.44 9.66 -1.61
C LEU A 318 -32.22 8.72 -2.54
N ASP A 319 -32.99 9.30 -3.46
CA ASP A 319 -33.71 8.51 -4.45
C ASP A 319 -32.78 7.99 -5.54
N GLY A 320 -32.95 6.73 -5.94
CA GLY A 320 -32.34 6.14 -7.12
C GLY A 320 -30.84 5.83 -6.99
N VAL A 321 -30.31 5.70 -5.77
CA VAL A 321 -28.92 5.22 -5.54
C VAL A 321 -28.85 3.73 -5.83
N GLN A 322 -28.01 3.36 -6.79
CA GLN A 322 -27.81 1.98 -7.23
C GLN A 322 -26.40 1.47 -6.92
N PHE A 323 -25.43 2.38 -6.80
CA PHE A 323 -24.03 2.02 -6.66
C PHE A 323 -23.41 2.60 -5.38
N LEU A 324 -22.53 1.79 -4.76
CA LEU A 324 -21.65 2.21 -3.67
C LEU A 324 -20.20 2.23 -4.17
N ALA A 325 -19.56 3.39 -4.12
CA ALA A 325 -18.14 3.49 -4.42
C ALA A 325 -17.28 3.22 -3.17
N GLN A 326 -16.19 2.47 -3.34
CA GLN A 326 -15.27 2.09 -2.27
C GLN A 326 -13.80 2.29 -2.68
N GLY A 327 -12.96 2.59 -1.71
CA GLY A 327 -11.53 2.80 -1.88
C GLY A 327 -10.68 1.55 -1.64
N THR A 328 -11.16 0.37 -2.04
CA THR A 328 -10.38 -0.87 -2.03
C THR A 328 -9.17 -0.72 -2.93
N ILE A 329 -7.98 -1.07 -2.45
CA ILE A 329 -6.73 -1.02 -3.21
C ILE A 329 -6.16 -2.43 -3.46
N TYR A 330 -5.19 -2.54 -4.37
CA TYR A 330 -4.66 -3.83 -4.80
C TYR A 330 -4.10 -4.72 -3.68
N PRO A 331 -3.34 -4.21 -2.69
CA PRO A 331 -2.92 -4.99 -1.53
C PRO A 331 -4.07 -5.60 -0.75
N ASP A 332 -5.19 -4.88 -0.56
CA ASP A 332 -6.37 -5.39 0.17
C ASP A 332 -6.95 -6.63 -0.50
N ILE A 333 -6.93 -6.67 -1.84
CA ILE A 333 -7.41 -7.80 -2.64
C ILE A 333 -6.48 -9.01 -2.50
N ILE A 334 -5.17 -8.79 -2.56
CA ILE A 334 -4.17 -9.86 -2.43
C ILE A 334 -4.27 -10.49 -1.04
N GLU A 335 -4.27 -9.69 0.03
CA GLU A 335 -4.33 -10.14 1.41
C GLU A 335 -5.65 -10.89 1.72
N SER A 336 -6.76 -10.43 1.15
CA SER A 336 -8.06 -11.07 1.37
C SER A 336 -8.22 -12.42 0.68
N GLY A 337 -7.29 -12.83 -0.21
CA GLY A 337 -7.39 -14.04 -1.03
C GLY A 337 -8.62 -14.06 -1.95
N ALA A 338 -9.22 -12.91 -2.21
CA ALA A 338 -10.49 -12.77 -2.93
C ALA A 338 -10.46 -13.32 -4.37
N ARG A 339 -9.26 -13.55 -4.94
CA ARG A 339 -9.10 -14.18 -6.25
C ARG A 339 -9.24 -15.70 -6.26
N LYS A 340 -9.21 -16.38 -5.09
CA LYS A 340 -9.31 -17.86 -5.01
C LYS A 340 -10.74 -18.42 -5.15
N THR A 341 -11.76 -17.57 -5.16
CA THR A 341 -13.15 -18.00 -5.32
C THR A 341 -13.83 -17.18 -6.40
N GLY A 342 -13.81 -17.70 -7.62
CA GLY A 342 -14.66 -17.22 -8.69
C GLY A 342 -16.13 -17.32 -8.28
N GLY A 343 -16.77 -16.19 -8.07
CA GLY A 343 -18.20 -16.08 -8.10
C GLY A 343 -18.93 -15.93 -6.77
N LYS A 344 -19.72 -14.91 -6.75
CA LYS A 344 -20.91 -14.63 -5.93
C LYS A 344 -20.72 -14.22 -4.48
N ALA A 345 -21.24 -13.04 -4.22
CA ALA A 345 -21.29 -12.27 -2.98
C ALA A 345 -19.96 -11.56 -2.66
N ALA A 346 -19.87 -10.32 -3.11
CA ALA A 346 -18.97 -9.33 -2.54
C ALA A 346 -19.28 -9.19 -1.04
N THR A 347 -18.71 -10.10 -0.26
CA THR A 347 -18.54 -9.84 1.16
C THR A 347 -17.49 -8.76 1.20
N ILE A 348 -17.82 -7.59 1.75
CA ILE A 348 -16.87 -6.55 2.08
C ILE A 348 -15.84 -7.18 3.01
N LYS A 349 -14.78 -7.76 2.42
CA LYS A 349 -13.61 -8.22 3.17
C LYS A 349 -12.71 -7.02 3.32
N SER A 350 -12.86 -6.36 4.40
CA SER A 350 -11.90 -5.36 4.82
C SER A 350 -11.49 -5.67 6.26
N HIS A 351 -10.30 -5.31 6.62
CA HIS A 351 -9.85 -5.12 7.98
C HIS A 351 -10.71 -4.07 8.74
N HIS A 352 -11.75 -3.53 8.10
CA HIS A 352 -12.72 -2.61 8.65
C HIS A 352 -14.11 -3.24 8.66
N ASN A 353 -14.39 -4.05 9.69
CA ASN A 353 -15.70 -4.56 10.09
C ASN A 353 -16.62 -5.09 8.96
N LEU A 354 -16.78 -6.41 8.89
CA LEU A 354 -17.89 -7.11 8.22
C LEU A 354 -19.22 -6.68 8.83
N ILE A 355 -19.74 -5.54 8.43
CA ILE A 355 -21.13 -5.20 8.75
C ILE A 355 -21.93 -5.56 7.50
N PRO A 356 -22.85 -6.54 7.60
CA PRO A 356 -23.74 -6.83 6.49
C PRO A 356 -24.60 -5.59 6.19
N PHE A 357 -24.89 -5.39 4.91
CA PHE A 357 -25.86 -4.37 4.52
C PHE A 357 -27.17 -4.60 5.30
N PRO A 358 -27.87 -3.52 5.70
CA PRO A 358 -29.20 -3.65 6.27
C PRO A 358 -30.10 -4.47 5.35
N GLU A 359 -31.06 -5.23 5.93
CA GLU A 359 -32.01 -6.00 5.14
C GLU A 359 -32.72 -5.12 4.11
N GLY A 360 -32.68 -5.53 2.85
CA GLY A 360 -33.33 -4.81 1.75
C GLY A 360 -32.49 -3.73 1.08
N VAL A 361 -31.24 -3.49 1.51
CA VAL A 361 -30.31 -2.56 0.86
C VAL A 361 -29.32 -3.35 0.01
N HIS A 362 -29.32 -3.12 -1.31
CA HIS A 362 -28.39 -3.69 -2.26
C HIS A 362 -27.76 -2.58 -3.09
N PHE A 363 -26.45 -2.53 -3.16
CA PHE A 363 -25.70 -1.67 -4.06
C PHE A 363 -24.75 -2.51 -4.90
N ASP A 364 -24.63 -2.15 -6.17
CA ASP A 364 -23.51 -2.62 -6.98
C ASP A 364 -22.25 -1.83 -6.61
N LEU A 365 -21.12 -2.53 -6.47
CA LEU A 365 -19.87 -1.92 -6.04
C LEU A 365 -19.13 -1.27 -7.21
N ILE A 366 -18.55 -0.11 -6.95
CA ILE A 366 -17.59 0.58 -7.81
C ILE A 366 -16.29 0.72 -7.03
N GLU A 367 -15.26 0.00 -7.46
CA GLU A 367 -13.95 -0.04 -6.81
C GLU A 367 -12.85 0.41 -7.80
N PRO A 368 -12.73 1.72 -8.04
CA PRO A 368 -11.84 2.22 -9.10
C PRO A 368 -10.36 1.99 -8.82
N LEU A 369 -10.00 1.72 -7.58
CA LEU A 369 -8.62 1.60 -7.10
C LEU A 369 -8.15 0.17 -6.86
N ASP A 370 -8.98 -0.82 -7.17
CA ASP A 370 -8.75 -2.25 -6.91
C ASP A 370 -7.50 -2.85 -7.57
N HIS A 371 -6.96 -2.17 -8.57
CA HIS A 371 -5.74 -2.55 -9.28
C HIS A 371 -4.52 -1.70 -8.93
N PHE A 372 -4.61 -0.74 -7.98
CA PHE A 372 -3.55 0.22 -7.69
C PHE A 372 -2.83 -0.08 -6.38
N PHE A 373 -1.51 0.07 -6.38
CA PHE A 373 -0.73 0.20 -5.16
C PHE A 373 -0.91 1.58 -4.53
N LYS A 374 -0.56 1.71 -3.25
CA LYS A 374 -0.78 2.95 -2.48
C LYS A 374 -0.06 4.18 -3.05
N ASP A 375 1.13 3.99 -3.58
CA ASP A 375 1.91 5.03 -4.25
C ASP A 375 1.28 5.46 -5.58
N GLU A 376 0.74 4.51 -6.35
CA GLU A 376 -0.02 4.81 -7.57
C GLU A 376 -1.32 5.57 -7.26
N VAL A 377 -2.02 5.21 -6.18
CA VAL A 377 -3.20 5.97 -5.70
C VAL A 377 -2.84 7.41 -5.38
N ARG A 378 -1.69 7.65 -4.74
CA ARG A 378 -1.20 9.00 -4.46
C ARG A 378 -0.88 9.77 -5.75
N ALA A 379 -0.14 9.15 -6.67
CA ALA A 379 0.18 9.75 -7.97
C ALA A 379 -1.10 10.09 -8.77
N LEU A 380 -2.09 9.18 -8.75
CA LEU A 380 -3.41 9.40 -9.34
C LEU A 380 -4.12 10.60 -8.70
N GLY A 381 -4.08 10.71 -7.37
CA GLY A 381 -4.66 11.84 -6.63
C GLY A 381 -4.05 13.19 -7.03
N VAL A 382 -2.72 13.26 -7.14
CA VAL A 382 -2.02 14.48 -7.62
C VAL A 382 -2.43 14.81 -9.06
N SER A 383 -2.45 13.83 -9.95
CA SER A 383 -2.85 14.02 -11.36
C SER A 383 -4.32 14.43 -11.51
N LEU A 384 -5.19 14.05 -10.57
CA LEU A 384 -6.58 14.51 -10.49
C LEU A 384 -6.72 15.92 -9.88
N GLY A 385 -5.63 16.53 -9.39
CA GLY A 385 -5.61 17.88 -8.82
C GLY A 385 -5.96 17.95 -7.33
N LEU A 386 -5.94 16.82 -6.61
CA LEU A 386 -6.08 16.84 -5.16
C LEU A 386 -4.86 17.53 -4.51
N PRO A 387 -5.06 18.31 -3.44
CA PRO A 387 -3.96 18.98 -2.74
C PRO A 387 -2.93 17.97 -2.20
N GLU A 388 -1.64 18.26 -2.36
CA GLU A 388 -0.56 17.37 -1.91
C GLU A 388 -0.61 17.05 -0.41
N ASN A 389 -0.99 18.01 0.42
CA ASN A 389 -1.15 17.79 1.85
C ASN A 389 -2.30 16.82 2.21
N LEU A 390 -3.25 16.60 1.32
CA LEU A 390 -4.26 15.55 1.44
C LEU A 390 -3.73 14.20 0.95
N VAL A 391 -3.04 14.21 -0.20
CA VAL A 391 -2.54 12.99 -0.86
C VAL A 391 -1.40 12.33 -0.08
N TYR A 392 -0.46 13.12 0.42
CA TYR A 392 0.72 12.63 1.14
C TYR A 392 0.56 12.65 2.67
N ARG A 393 -0.67 12.88 3.16
CA ARG A 393 -0.93 12.82 4.60
C ARG A 393 -0.54 11.47 5.20
N GLN A 394 -0.01 11.51 6.42
CA GLN A 394 0.28 10.30 7.18
C GLN A 394 -0.99 9.47 7.44
N PRO A 395 -0.88 8.15 7.67
CA PRO A 395 -2.01 7.31 8.03
C PRO A 395 -2.77 7.86 9.24
N PHE A 396 -4.11 7.71 9.22
CA PHE A 396 -4.97 8.03 10.33
C PHE A 396 -6.01 6.93 10.48
N PRO A 397 -6.17 6.34 11.67
CA PRO A 397 -7.05 5.21 11.87
C PRO A 397 -8.52 5.61 11.75
N GLY A 398 -9.38 4.68 11.30
CA GLY A 398 -10.82 4.91 11.17
C GLY A 398 -11.50 5.38 12.45
N PRO A 399 -11.18 4.82 13.66
CA PRO A 399 -11.71 5.32 14.93
C PRO A 399 -11.20 6.71 15.34
N GLY A 400 -10.29 7.31 14.58
CA GLY A 400 -9.78 8.64 14.83
C GLY A 400 -9.00 8.75 16.14
N LEU A 401 -9.13 9.89 16.81
CA LEU A 401 -8.47 10.18 18.08
C LEU A 401 -8.95 9.32 19.25
N ALA A 402 -10.07 8.59 19.11
CA ALA A 402 -10.61 7.76 20.19
C ALA A 402 -9.63 6.68 20.68
N ILE A 403 -8.86 6.08 19.77
CA ILE A 403 -7.85 5.05 20.09
C ILE A 403 -6.48 5.62 20.46
N ARG A 404 -6.39 6.94 20.58
CA ARG A 404 -5.22 7.66 21.11
C ARG A 404 -5.50 8.27 22.49
N ILE A 405 -6.70 8.05 23.03
CA ILE A 405 -7.06 8.32 24.42
C ILE A 405 -7.11 6.98 25.15
N ILE A 406 -6.13 6.73 26.01
CA ILE A 406 -6.12 5.51 26.83
C ILE A 406 -7.11 5.68 27.95
N GLY A 407 -8.17 4.86 27.96
CA GLY A 407 -9.30 4.98 28.87
C GLY A 407 -10.59 5.49 28.18
N ASP A 408 -11.50 6.09 28.93
CA ASP A 408 -12.76 6.60 28.39
C ASP A 408 -12.57 7.87 27.54
N VAL A 409 -13.36 7.99 26.50
CA VAL A 409 -13.32 9.13 25.57
C VAL A 409 -14.31 10.20 26.04
N THR A 410 -13.80 11.38 26.39
CA THR A 410 -14.64 12.52 26.78
C THR A 410 -14.36 13.74 25.89
N PRO A 411 -15.32 14.67 25.73
CA PRO A 411 -15.09 15.90 24.97
C PRO A 411 -13.88 16.70 25.45
N GLU A 412 -13.64 16.78 26.77
CA GLU A 412 -12.48 17.44 27.36
C GLU A 412 -11.17 16.78 26.90
N LYS A 413 -11.08 15.45 27.02
CA LYS A 413 -9.88 14.69 26.60
C LYS A 413 -9.63 14.78 25.10
N LEU A 414 -10.70 14.73 24.29
CA LEU A 414 -10.60 14.91 22.84
C LEU A 414 -10.06 16.29 22.49
N GLU A 415 -10.50 17.34 23.16
CA GLU A 415 -10.01 18.70 22.90
C GLU A 415 -8.53 18.86 23.26
N ILE A 416 -8.12 18.33 24.43
CA ILE A 416 -6.71 18.30 24.84
C ILE A 416 -5.86 17.56 23.80
N LEU A 417 -6.27 16.34 23.45
CA LEU A 417 -5.53 15.51 22.49
C LEU A 417 -5.48 16.16 21.10
N ARG A 418 -6.59 16.72 20.62
CA ARG A 418 -6.69 17.37 19.31
C ARG A 418 -5.74 18.56 19.19
N ASN A 419 -5.63 19.38 20.24
CA ASN A 419 -4.71 20.51 20.26
C ASN A 419 -3.24 20.04 20.37
N ALA A 420 -2.93 19.05 21.20
CA ALA A 420 -1.59 18.48 21.29
C ALA A 420 -1.16 17.82 19.97
N ASP A 421 -2.04 17.03 19.35
CA ASP A 421 -1.79 16.37 18.05
C ASP A 421 -1.56 17.40 16.92
N ALA A 422 -2.27 18.53 16.95
CA ALA A 422 -2.06 19.60 15.98
C ALA A 422 -0.63 20.17 16.06
N ILE A 423 -0.14 20.44 17.28
CA ILE A 423 1.23 20.93 17.48
C ILE A 423 2.26 19.89 17.02
N VAL A 424 2.07 18.63 17.39
CA VAL A 424 2.97 17.54 16.94
C VAL A 424 3.04 17.50 15.41
N ARG A 425 1.90 17.57 14.73
CA ARG A 425 1.85 17.55 13.26
C ARG A 425 2.52 18.78 12.66
N GLU A 426 2.20 19.98 13.12
CA GLU A 426 2.80 21.22 12.61
C GLU A 426 4.34 21.19 12.67
N GLU A 427 4.90 20.76 13.79
CA GLU A 427 6.35 20.74 13.98
C GLU A 427 7.05 19.65 13.16
N ILE A 428 6.46 18.45 13.08
CA ILE A 428 7.07 17.35 12.33
C ILE A 428 6.80 17.48 10.83
N ASP A 429 5.65 18.00 10.39
CA ASP A 429 5.40 18.34 8.99
C ASP A 429 6.44 19.35 8.47
N ALA A 430 6.74 20.38 9.27
CA ALA A 430 7.79 21.35 8.93
C ALA A 430 9.19 20.71 8.85
N TYR A 431 9.51 19.80 9.77
CA TYR A 431 10.76 19.04 9.75
C TYR A 431 10.87 18.13 8.50
N ASN A 432 9.83 17.38 8.20
CA ASN A 432 9.79 16.54 7.01
C ASN A 432 9.88 17.37 5.69
N ALA A 433 9.24 18.55 5.67
CA ALA A 433 9.33 19.47 4.52
C ALA A 433 10.77 19.96 4.32
N GLN A 434 11.47 20.34 5.39
CA GLN A 434 12.88 20.73 5.32
C GLN A 434 13.75 19.58 4.80
N LEU A 435 13.57 18.34 5.29
CA LEU A 435 14.30 17.17 4.78
C LEU A 435 14.05 16.92 3.29
N PHE A 436 12.80 17.09 2.86
CA PHE A 436 12.44 16.96 1.44
C PHE A 436 13.11 18.04 0.59
N ASP A 437 13.15 19.29 1.03
CA ASP A 437 13.82 20.38 0.33
C ASP A 437 15.34 20.12 0.18
N GLU A 438 15.96 19.48 1.19
CA GLU A 438 17.38 19.15 1.19
C GLU A 438 17.71 17.91 0.32
N THR A 439 16.84 16.90 0.28
CA THR A 439 17.12 15.59 -0.33
C THR A 439 16.39 15.34 -1.64
N GLY A 440 15.27 16.02 -1.88
CA GLY A 440 14.36 15.72 -2.99
C GLY A 440 13.59 14.41 -2.83
N ASP A 441 13.74 13.71 -1.70
CA ASP A 441 13.11 12.42 -1.41
C ASP A 441 12.22 12.50 -0.17
N ARG A 442 10.93 12.22 -0.35
CA ARG A 442 9.94 12.19 0.74
C ARG A 442 10.15 11.02 1.72
N ASN A 443 10.86 9.98 1.28
CA ASN A 443 11.19 8.80 2.08
C ASN A 443 12.69 8.76 2.44
N SER A 444 13.32 9.93 2.51
CA SER A 444 14.73 10.03 2.90
C SER A 444 14.97 9.41 4.27
N GLU A 445 16.20 8.95 4.50
CA GLU A 445 16.66 8.53 5.83
C GLU A 445 16.38 9.67 6.82
N HIS A 446 15.70 9.38 7.93
CA HIS A 446 15.21 10.31 8.95
C HIS A 446 13.86 11.00 8.66
N SER A 447 13.19 10.75 7.54
CA SER A 447 11.82 11.20 7.36
C SER A 447 10.88 10.44 8.31
N VAL A 448 10.03 11.18 9.00
CA VAL A 448 9.09 10.58 9.95
C VAL A 448 7.84 10.11 9.21
N TRP A 449 7.59 8.81 9.22
CA TRP A 449 6.50 8.19 8.47
C TRP A 449 5.12 8.40 9.09
N GLN A 450 5.02 8.20 10.44
CA GLN A 450 3.79 8.44 11.20
C GLN A 450 4.12 9.03 12.57
N TYR A 451 3.35 10.03 13.00
CA TYR A 451 3.56 10.77 14.25
C TYR A 451 2.24 11.33 14.77
N PHE A 452 2.09 11.28 16.08
CA PHE A 452 0.87 11.69 16.75
C PHE A 452 1.07 11.85 18.26
N ALA A 453 0.08 12.47 18.89
CA ALA A 453 -0.04 12.55 20.34
C ALA A 453 -0.94 11.43 20.87
N VAL A 454 -0.63 10.93 22.08
CA VAL A 454 -1.45 9.99 22.85
C VAL A 454 -1.73 10.61 24.20
N LEU A 455 -2.97 10.49 24.69
CA LEU A 455 -3.41 11.00 25.98
C LEU A 455 -3.77 9.85 26.93
N PRO A 456 -2.88 9.44 27.85
CA PRO A 456 -3.19 8.45 28.87
C PRO A 456 -4.08 9.06 29.95
N ASP A 457 -5.03 8.28 30.50
CA ASP A 457 -5.91 8.73 31.57
C ASP A 457 -5.26 8.68 32.96
N ILE A 458 -4.16 9.39 33.07
CA ILE A 458 -3.42 9.58 34.31
C ILE A 458 -3.16 11.05 34.57
N LYS A 459 -2.84 11.42 35.82
CA LYS A 459 -2.40 12.76 36.18
C LYS A 459 -0.98 12.72 36.69
N SER A 460 -0.20 13.72 36.29
CA SER A 460 1.17 13.93 36.76
C SER A 460 1.28 15.23 37.56
N VAL A 461 2.21 15.26 38.50
CA VAL A 461 2.55 16.49 39.26
C VAL A 461 3.39 17.38 38.36
N GLY A 462 3.05 18.65 38.33
CA GLY A 462 3.83 19.72 37.72
C GLY A 462 3.95 20.92 38.63
N VAL A 463 4.82 21.84 38.28
CA VAL A 463 4.92 23.17 38.91
C VAL A 463 4.76 24.20 37.80
N MET A 464 3.72 25.02 37.88
CA MET A 464 3.47 26.11 36.94
C MET A 464 3.33 27.42 37.72
N GLY A 465 4.27 28.32 37.51
CA GLY A 465 4.46 29.44 38.43
C GLY A 465 4.94 28.94 39.81
N ASP A 466 4.34 29.43 40.87
CA ASP A 466 4.69 29.05 42.26
C ASP A 466 3.76 27.95 42.82
N GLU A 467 2.85 27.39 42.01
CA GLU A 467 1.85 26.43 42.46
C GLU A 467 2.09 25.01 41.90
N ARG A 468 1.75 24.01 42.71
CA ARG A 468 1.69 22.62 42.24
C ARG A 468 0.44 22.42 41.38
N THR A 469 0.64 21.82 40.22
CA THR A 469 -0.45 21.43 39.31
C THR A 469 -0.56 19.93 39.19
N TYR A 470 -1.78 19.44 38.94
CA TYR A 470 -2.08 18.03 38.64
C TYR A 470 -2.79 18.00 37.27
N ALA A 471 -2.02 17.78 36.23
CA ALA A 471 -2.51 17.78 34.87
C ALA A 471 -2.11 16.50 34.14
N ARG A 472 -2.56 16.33 32.91
CA ARG A 472 -2.33 15.11 32.12
C ARG A 472 -0.95 15.16 31.43
N PRO A 473 -0.21 14.05 31.36
CA PRO A 473 0.90 13.95 30.42
C PRO A 473 0.36 13.69 29.00
N VAL A 474 1.12 14.14 28.01
CA VAL A 474 0.96 13.76 26.59
C VAL A 474 2.15 12.91 26.21
N ILE A 475 1.90 11.81 25.49
CA ILE A 475 2.95 10.96 24.93
C ILE A 475 3.07 11.30 23.44
N LEU A 476 4.26 11.64 23.01
CA LEU A 476 4.62 11.74 21.60
C LEU A 476 4.97 10.34 21.07
N ARG A 477 4.34 9.93 19.98
CA ARG A 477 4.71 8.77 19.20
C ARG A 477 5.14 9.25 17.82
N ALA A 478 6.36 8.89 17.40
CA ALA A 478 6.86 9.15 16.04
C ALA A 478 7.69 7.96 15.59
N VAL A 479 7.40 7.44 14.39
CA VAL A 479 8.02 6.22 13.87
C VAL A 479 8.45 6.38 12.41
N GLU A 480 9.51 5.63 12.08
CA GLU A 480 10.01 5.39 10.74
C GLU A 480 9.56 3.99 10.31
N SER A 481 9.01 3.84 9.12
CA SER A 481 8.59 2.56 8.56
C SER A 481 8.46 2.66 7.04
N SER A 482 8.70 1.56 6.35
CA SER A 482 8.48 1.45 4.91
C SER A 482 7.15 0.77 4.56
N ASP A 483 6.67 -0.13 5.41
CA ASP A 483 5.57 -1.05 5.09
C ASP A 483 4.52 -1.19 6.22
N ALA A 484 4.68 -0.48 7.33
CA ALA A 484 3.89 -0.60 8.55
C ALA A 484 3.96 -1.96 9.27
N MET A 485 4.63 -2.97 8.71
CA MET A 485 4.78 -4.28 9.36
C MET A 485 5.82 -4.22 10.46
N THR A 486 6.92 -3.55 10.18
CA THR A 486 7.97 -3.21 11.15
C THR A 486 8.13 -1.70 11.24
N ALA A 487 8.45 -1.19 12.41
CA ALA A 487 8.72 0.23 12.61
C ALA A 487 9.75 0.45 13.71
N ASP A 488 10.65 1.39 13.52
CA ASP A 488 11.50 1.90 14.59
C ASP A 488 10.99 3.28 15.05
N TRP A 489 11.33 3.69 16.26
CA TRP A 489 11.03 5.04 16.70
C TRP A 489 11.93 6.05 15.99
N ALA A 490 11.39 7.17 15.56
CA ALA A 490 12.13 8.22 14.87
C ALA A 490 13.12 8.90 15.81
N LYS A 491 14.38 9.04 15.37
CA LYS A 491 15.43 9.71 16.16
C LYS A 491 15.37 11.23 15.94
N LEU A 492 14.28 11.84 16.43
CA LEU A 492 14.05 13.28 16.27
C LEU A 492 15.16 14.13 16.91
N PRO A 493 15.56 15.26 16.28
CA PRO A 493 16.49 16.21 16.87
C PRO A 493 16.00 16.73 18.23
N TYR A 494 16.92 16.90 19.18
CA TYR A 494 16.56 17.39 20.53
C TYR A 494 15.90 18.77 20.50
N GLU A 495 16.28 19.63 19.57
CA GLU A 495 15.68 20.96 19.37
C GLU A 495 14.23 20.85 18.95
N LEU A 496 13.89 19.88 18.08
CA LEU A 496 12.51 19.60 17.66
C LEU A 496 11.69 19.07 18.85
N LEU A 497 12.21 18.11 19.60
CA LEU A 497 11.57 17.60 20.82
C LEU A 497 11.33 18.71 21.85
N THR A 498 12.30 19.61 21.99
CA THR A 498 12.19 20.78 22.90
C THR A 498 11.07 21.71 22.45
N ARG A 499 10.98 22.04 21.15
CA ARG A 499 9.92 22.89 20.61
C ARG A 499 8.54 22.26 20.81
N ILE A 500 8.38 20.99 20.42
CA ILE A 500 7.11 20.25 20.59
C ILE A 500 6.68 20.27 22.07
N SER A 501 7.59 19.89 22.98
CA SER A 501 7.27 19.84 24.41
C SER A 501 6.91 21.19 24.97
N SER A 502 7.67 22.24 24.64
CA SER A 502 7.43 23.59 25.12
C SER A 502 6.09 24.15 24.62
N ARG A 503 5.78 23.94 23.33
CA ARG A 503 4.52 24.38 22.74
C ARG A 503 3.32 23.64 23.37
N ILE A 504 3.39 22.30 23.49
CA ILE A 504 2.29 21.52 24.10
C ILE A 504 2.00 22.00 25.52
N VAL A 505 3.03 22.15 26.37
CA VAL A 505 2.84 22.54 27.75
C VAL A 505 2.35 23.98 27.89
N SER A 506 2.74 24.88 26.98
CA SER A 506 2.34 26.31 27.06
C SER A 506 1.01 26.61 26.35
N GLU A 507 0.68 25.90 25.28
CA GLU A 507 -0.49 26.18 24.43
C GLU A 507 -1.71 25.30 24.75
N VAL A 508 -1.49 24.06 25.32
CA VAL A 508 -2.58 23.12 25.60
C VAL A 508 -2.93 23.11 27.08
N ALA A 509 -4.08 23.70 27.41
CA ALA A 509 -4.59 23.68 28.76
C ALA A 509 -4.81 22.25 29.29
N GLY A 510 -4.43 21.98 30.55
CA GLY A 510 -4.59 20.67 31.17
C GLY A 510 -3.45 19.69 30.92
N VAL A 511 -2.36 20.13 30.28
CA VAL A 511 -1.13 19.35 30.06
C VAL A 511 0.04 19.98 30.80
N ASN A 512 0.83 19.17 31.52
CA ASN A 512 2.02 19.64 32.24
C ASN A 512 3.28 18.81 31.96
N ARG A 513 3.21 17.83 31.06
CA ARG A 513 4.33 16.94 30.76
C ARG A 513 4.20 16.34 29.36
N VAL A 514 5.34 16.20 28.69
CA VAL A 514 5.46 15.42 27.44
C VAL A 514 6.46 14.29 27.66
N ALA A 515 6.11 13.08 27.22
CA ALA A 515 7.00 11.92 27.16
C ALA A 515 7.16 11.48 25.70
N TYR A 516 8.26 10.81 25.37
CA TYR A 516 8.50 10.26 24.02
C TYR A 516 8.54 8.73 24.09
N ASP A 517 7.73 8.07 23.27
CA ASP A 517 7.72 6.60 23.16
C ASP A 517 8.80 6.14 22.19
N ILE A 518 9.81 5.44 22.72
CA ILE A 518 10.99 4.95 22.01
C ILE A 518 10.94 3.44 21.74
N THR A 519 9.75 2.84 21.74
CA THR A 519 9.61 1.40 21.57
C THR A 519 9.42 1.03 20.10
N PRO A 520 10.20 0.08 19.53
CA PRO A 520 10.03 -0.37 18.14
C PRO A 520 8.81 -1.31 18.00
N LYS A 521 8.38 -1.52 16.76
CA LYS A 521 7.44 -2.58 16.37
C LYS A 521 8.17 -3.67 15.58
N PRO A 522 8.20 -4.95 16.02
CA PRO A 522 7.78 -5.42 17.35
C PRO A 522 8.71 -4.95 18.46
N PRO A 523 8.40 -5.08 19.80
CA PRO A 523 7.22 -5.76 20.36
C PRO A 523 5.98 -4.88 20.48
N ALA A 524 6.11 -3.55 20.43
CA ALA A 524 4.93 -2.67 20.47
C ALA A 524 4.20 -2.65 19.12
N THR A 525 3.04 -2.00 19.10
CA THR A 525 2.33 -1.58 17.89
C THR A 525 2.65 -0.12 17.56
N ILE A 526 2.25 0.37 16.40
CA ILE A 526 2.40 1.79 16.05
C ILE A 526 1.38 2.61 16.84
N GLU A 527 0.08 2.29 16.72
CA GLU A 527 -0.96 2.88 17.57
C GLU A 527 -0.91 2.26 18.97
N TRP A 528 -1.37 2.97 19.99
CA TRP A 528 -1.34 2.53 21.38
C TRP A 528 -2.57 1.67 21.77
N GLU A 529 -3.70 1.88 21.10
CA GLU A 529 -4.92 1.08 21.23
C GLU A 529 -5.38 0.51 19.89
#